data_3e29581c02c508172d16cdee77656628
#
_entry.id   3e29581c02c508172d16cdee77656628
#
_cell.length_a   1.000
_cell.length_b   1.000
_cell.length_c   1.000
_cell.angle_alpha   90.00
_cell.angle_beta   90.00
_cell.angle_gamma   90.00
#
_symmetry.space_group_name_H-M   'P 1'
#
loop_
_entity.id
_entity.type
_entity.pdbx_description
1 polymer ?
#
loop_
_entity_poly.entity_id
_entity_poly.type
_entity_poly.pdbx_seq_one_letter_code
_entity_poly.pdbx_strand_id
1 'polypeptide(L)'
;TVAGGALHVAIDPLSAAPLVGASAGVSALMAAAARFVFQPPVSGYGTQPWQIPPRRPAETIPELMRNRTAVTFLAIWLATNLLFGVITLPLGSESAAVAWDAHLGGFVVGFFLFPFLDGRRAR
;
A
#
# COMPACT_ATOMS: atom_id res chain seq x y z
N THR A 1 -7.78 -7.47 1.70
CA THR A 1 -8.17 -8.10 2.99
C THR A 1 -7.77 -9.56 3.07
N VAL A 2 -8.12 -10.42 2.09
CA VAL A 2 -7.79 -11.86 2.11
C VAL A 2 -6.28 -12.10 2.24
N ALA A 3 -5.47 -11.41 1.45
CA ALA A 3 -4.01 -11.55 1.50
C ALA A 3 -3.41 -11.12 2.84
N GLY A 4 -3.94 -10.04 3.45
CA GLY A 4 -3.54 -9.62 4.78
C GLY A 4 -3.87 -10.66 5.85
N GLY A 5 -5.08 -11.22 5.79
CA GLY A 5 -5.49 -12.30 6.68
C GLY A 5 -4.65 -13.56 6.49
N ALA A 6 -4.35 -13.92 5.25
CA ALA A 6 -3.51 -15.09 4.96
C ALA A 6 -2.08 -14.92 5.49
N LEU A 7 -1.49 -13.73 5.39
CA LEU A 7 -0.17 -13.46 5.96
C LEU A 7 -0.20 -13.50 7.47
N HIS A 8 -1.23 -12.93 8.11
CA HIS A 8 -1.40 -12.99 9.56
C HIS A 8 -1.45 -14.43 10.05
N VAL A 9 -2.30 -15.27 9.46
CA VAL A 9 -2.40 -16.69 9.83
C VAL A 9 -1.09 -17.44 9.57
N ALA A 10 -0.32 -17.05 8.56
CA ALA A 10 0.98 -17.68 8.29
C ALA A 10 2.06 -17.30 9.32
N ILE A 11 2.00 -16.10 9.88
CA ILE A 11 2.95 -15.61 10.90
C ILE A 11 2.55 -16.06 12.29
N ASP A 12 1.26 -15.98 12.62
CA ASP A 12 0.71 -16.36 13.91
C ASP A 12 -0.53 -17.26 13.76
N PRO A 13 -0.33 -18.57 13.47
CA PRO A 13 -1.42 -19.50 13.22
C PRO A 13 -2.26 -19.84 14.46
N LEU A 14 -1.79 -19.51 15.66
CA LEU A 14 -2.45 -19.79 16.92
C LEU A 14 -3.10 -18.54 17.55
N SER A 15 -3.04 -17.40 16.87
CA SER A 15 -3.68 -16.17 17.34
C SER A 15 -5.18 -16.37 17.49
N ALA A 16 -5.67 -16.19 18.70
CA ALA A 16 -7.10 -16.15 19.02
C ALA A 16 -7.68 -14.73 18.85
N ALA A 17 -6.84 -13.73 18.53
CA ALA A 17 -7.27 -12.36 18.36
C ALA A 17 -8.08 -12.21 17.06
N PRO A 18 -9.27 -11.62 17.11
CA PRO A 18 -10.07 -11.40 15.91
C PRO A 18 -9.38 -10.41 14.99
N LEU A 19 -9.10 -10.80 13.75
CA LEU A 19 -8.58 -9.91 12.72
C LEU A 19 -9.73 -9.03 12.21
N VAL A 20 -9.87 -7.84 12.76
CA VAL A 20 -10.97 -6.92 12.45
C VAL A 20 -10.47 -5.69 11.69
N GLY A 21 -11.18 -5.36 10.63
CA GLY A 21 -11.05 -4.07 9.97
C GLY A 21 -10.66 -4.12 8.50
N ALA A 22 -10.93 -3.00 7.83
CA ALA A 22 -10.61 -2.79 6.42
C ALA A 22 -9.14 -2.37 6.19
N SER A 23 -8.32 -2.28 7.24
CA SER A 23 -7.00 -1.65 7.22
C SER A 23 -6.02 -2.33 6.25
N ALA A 24 -6.06 -3.66 6.14
CA ALA A 24 -5.29 -4.38 5.11
C ALA A 24 -5.71 -3.99 3.68
N GLY A 25 -7.01 -3.74 3.46
CA GLY A 25 -7.53 -3.22 2.19
C GLY A 25 -7.07 -1.79 1.93
N VAL A 26 -7.09 -0.94 2.95
CA VAL A 26 -6.57 0.45 2.86
C VAL A 26 -5.08 0.43 2.53
N SER A 27 -4.29 -0.44 3.17
CA SER A 27 -2.87 -0.61 2.87
C SER A 27 -2.64 -1.02 1.40
N ALA A 28 -3.47 -1.92 0.87
CA ALA A 28 -3.43 -2.31 -0.54
C ALA A 28 -3.73 -1.13 -1.47
N LEU A 29 -4.74 -0.32 -1.14
CA LEU A 29 -5.08 0.88 -1.92
C LEU A 29 -3.99 1.94 -1.85
N MET A 30 -3.35 2.14 -0.70
CA MET A 30 -2.22 3.07 -0.55
C MET A 30 -1.04 2.64 -1.40
N ALA A 31 -0.70 1.34 -1.39
CA ALA A 31 0.35 0.78 -2.22
C ALA A 31 0.07 0.95 -3.72
N ALA A 32 -1.16 0.70 -4.14
CA ALA A 32 -1.60 0.93 -5.51
C ALA A 32 -1.52 2.42 -5.88
N ALA A 33 -2.03 3.30 -5.00
CA ALA A 33 -2.05 4.74 -5.22
C ALA A 33 -0.64 5.33 -5.36
N ALA A 34 0.35 4.83 -4.61
CA ALA A 34 1.72 5.29 -4.70
C ALA A 34 2.31 5.19 -6.12
N ARG A 35 1.77 4.31 -6.95
CA ARG A 35 2.22 4.10 -8.33
C ARG A 35 1.66 5.10 -9.35
N PHE A 36 0.76 5.98 -8.97
CA PHE A 36 0.22 6.99 -9.87
C PHE A 36 0.05 8.38 -9.25
N VAL A 37 -0.11 8.48 -7.93
CA VAL A 37 -0.37 9.77 -7.25
C VAL A 37 0.83 10.70 -7.31
N PHE A 38 2.04 10.14 -7.23
CA PHE A 38 3.28 10.91 -7.21
C PHE A 38 3.91 11.11 -8.58
N GLN A 39 3.21 10.75 -9.65
CA GLN A 39 3.69 10.99 -11.01
C GLN A 39 3.86 12.50 -11.25
N PRO A 40 4.93 12.92 -11.95
CA PRO A 40 5.11 14.32 -12.29
C PRO A 40 3.93 14.83 -13.13
N PRO A 41 3.56 16.11 -12.99
CA PRO A 41 2.47 16.70 -13.76
C PRO A 41 2.74 16.57 -15.26
N VAL A 42 1.67 16.42 -16.04
CA VAL A 42 1.76 16.39 -17.50
C VAL A 42 1.96 17.81 -18.01
N SER A 43 3.07 18.07 -18.70
CA SER A 43 3.35 19.37 -19.27
C SER A 43 2.23 19.81 -20.23
N GLY A 44 1.78 21.05 -20.09
CA GLY A 44 0.71 21.62 -20.91
C GLY A 44 -0.71 21.34 -20.43
N TYR A 45 -0.88 20.57 -19.33
CA TYR A 45 -2.18 20.35 -18.72
C TYR A 45 -2.26 21.02 -17.34
N GLY A 46 -3.47 21.39 -16.94
CA GLY A 46 -3.70 21.99 -15.62
C GLY A 46 -3.55 23.49 -15.56
N THR A 47 -3.30 24.18 -16.67
CA THR A 47 -3.28 25.64 -16.77
C THR A 47 -4.70 26.23 -16.75
N GLN A 48 -5.71 25.44 -17.02
CA GLN A 48 -7.12 25.79 -17.00
C GLN A 48 -7.93 24.79 -16.18
N PRO A 49 -8.94 25.22 -15.40
CA PRO A 49 -9.70 24.32 -14.50
C PRO A 49 -10.43 23.18 -15.20
N TRP A 50 -10.72 23.32 -16.49
CA TRP A 50 -11.44 22.30 -17.30
C TRP A 50 -10.51 21.35 -18.05
N GLN A 51 -9.20 21.54 -17.98
CA GLN A 51 -8.24 20.64 -18.61
C GLN A 51 -8.07 19.39 -17.75
N ILE A 52 -8.69 18.30 -18.17
CA ILE A 52 -8.51 17.00 -17.55
C ILE A 52 -7.20 16.39 -18.10
N PRO A 53 -6.19 16.16 -17.26
CA PRO A 53 -4.96 15.55 -17.73
C PRO A 53 -5.25 14.13 -18.24
N PRO A 54 -4.51 13.68 -19.26
CA PRO A 54 -4.68 12.32 -19.78
C PRO A 54 -4.39 11.31 -18.66
N ARG A 55 -5.23 10.28 -18.60
CA ARG A 55 -5.03 9.19 -17.65
C ARG A 55 -3.75 8.44 -18.01
N ARG A 56 -2.86 8.32 -17.05
CA ARG A 56 -1.57 7.65 -17.20
C ARG A 56 -1.61 6.26 -16.54
N PRO A 57 -0.91 5.27 -17.13
CA PRO A 57 -0.74 3.98 -16.48
C PRO A 57 0.06 4.12 -15.18
N ALA A 58 -0.07 3.15 -14.30
CA ALA A 58 0.74 3.06 -13.09
C ALA A 58 2.24 3.00 -13.45
N GLU A 59 3.08 3.74 -12.72
CA GLU A 59 4.54 3.69 -12.89
C GLU A 59 5.05 2.24 -12.80
N THR A 60 6.02 1.91 -13.61
CA THR A 60 6.77 0.65 -13.44
C THR A 60 7.60 0.70 -12.15
N ILE A 61 8.02 -0.44 -11.63
CA ILE A 61 8.87 -0.47 -10.43
C ILE A 61 10.16 0.36 -10.62
N PRO A 62 10.90 0.27 -11.74
CA PRO A 62 12.08 1.11 -11.96
C PRO A 62 11.77 2.60 -12.02
N GLU A 63 10.65 3.01 -12.60
CA GLU A 63 10.20 4.40 -12.63
C GLU A 63 9.87 4.89 -11.22
N LEU A 64 9.09 4.11 -10.48
CA LEU A 64 8.73 4.40 -9.10
C LEU A 64 9.97 4.58 -8.21
N MET A 65 10.98 3.71 -8.37
CA MET A 65 12.23 3.80 -7.58
C MET A 65 13.05 5.06 -7.89
N ARG A 66 12.83 5.69 -9.03
CA ARG A 66 13.42 7.00 -9.38
C ARG A 66 12.62 8.17 -8.82
N ASN A 67 11.37 7.95 -8.48
CA ASN A 67 10.48 8.95 -7.91
C ASN A 67 10.72 9.06 -6.40
N ARG A 68 11.55 10.03 -5.99
CA ARG A 68 11.95 10.23 -4.59
C ARG A 68 10.75 10.42 -3.66
N THR A 69 9.71 11.12 -4.10
CA THR A 69 8.51 11.36 -3.28
C THR A 69 7.76 10.05 -3.03
N ALA A 70 7.57 9.24 -4.07
CA ALA A 70 6.93 7.94 -3.93
C ALA A 70 7.73 7.00 -3.01
N VAL A 71 9.06 6.93 -3.21
CA VAL A 71 9.95 6.11 -2.38
C VAL A 71 9.92 6.57 -0.93
N THR A 72 9.99 7.88 -0.67
CA THR A 72 9.90 8.44 0.70
C THR A 72 8.58 8.08 1.36
N PHE A 73 7.46 8.24 0.65
CA PHE A 73 6.15 7.85 1.14
C PHE A 73 6.09 6.36 1.52
N LEU A 74 6.55 5.49 0.63
CA LEU A 74 6.58 4.04 0.86
C LEU A 74 7.47 3.67 2.05
N ALA A 75 8.65 4.31 2.15
CA ALA A 75 9.59 4.08 3.24
C ALA A 75 9.02 4.51 4.61
N ILE A 76 8.40 5.69 4.67
CA ILE A 76 7.76 6.17 5.90
C ILE A 76 6.60 5.26 6.30
N TRP A 77 5.76 4.87 5.33
CA TRP A 77 4.65 3.96 5.60
C TRP A 77 5.13 2.62 6.15
N LEU A 78 6.14 2.02 5.51
CA LEU A 78 6.72 0.75 5.93
C LEU A 78 7.37 0.86 7.32
N ALA A 79 8.18 1.89 7.54
CA ALA A 79 8.84 2.13 8.82
C ALA A 79 7.83 2.28 9.96
N THR A 80 6.74 3.03 9.73
CA THR A 80 5.66 3.22 10.70
C THR A 80 4.99 1.89 11.05
N ASN A 81 4.65 1.07 10.05
CA ASN A 81 4.02 -0.23 10.29
C ASN A 81 4.94 -1.19 11.05
N LEU A 82 6.21 -1.26 10.70
CA LEU A 82 7.20 -2.09 11.40
C LEU A 82 7.42 -1.60 12.84
N LEU A 83 7.47 -0.28 13.03
CA LEU A 83 7.63 0.31 14.37
C LEU A 83 6.44 -0.07 15.28
N PHE A 84 5.22 0.04 14.77
CA PHE A 84 4.04 -0.40 15.53
C PHE A 84 4.08 -1.90 15.82
N GLY A 85 4.51 -2.74 14.89
CA GLY A 85 4.72 -4.16 15.12
C GLY A 85 5.70 -4.42 16.25
N VAL A 86 6.85 -3.77 16.24
CA VAL A 86 7.90 -3.97 17.26
C VAL A 86 7.47 -3.45 18.63
N ILE A 87 6.75 -2.34 18.70
CA ILE A 87 6.31 -1.76 20.00
C ILE A 87 5.19 -2.58 20.62
N THR A 88 4.29 -3.14 19.83
CA THR A 88 3.10 -3.85 20.34
C THR A 88 3.41 -5.28 20.80
N LEU A 89 4.42 -5.92 20.19
CA LEU A 89 4.84 -7.28 20.54
C LEU A 89 5.18 -7.48 22.05
N PRO A 90 5.95 -6.60 22.71
CA PRO A 90 6.35 -6.79 24.10
C PRO A 90 5.30 -6.37 25.13
N LEU A 91 4.27 -5.61 24.74
CA LEU A 91 3.29 -5.04 25.69
C LEU A 91 2.16 -6.00 26.05
N GLY A 92 2.10 -7.19 25.45
CA GLY A 92 1.16 -8.25 25.82
C GLY A 92 -0.33 -7.88 25.71
N SER A 93 -0.65 -6.75 25.11
CA SER A 93 -2.03 -6.31 24.95
C SER A 93 -2.62 -6.91 23.67
N GLU A 94 -3.11 -8.13 23.76
CA GLU A 94 -3.80 -8.83 22.66
C GLU A 94 -4.95 -7.99 22.06
N SER A 95 -5.55 -7.12 22.85
CA SER A 95 -6.67 -6.28 22.42
C SER A 95 -6.27 -5.01 21.63
N ALA A 96 -4.99 -4.62 21.65
CA ALA A 96 -4.50 -3.41 21.00
C ALA A 96 -3.42 -3.70 19.94
N ALA A 97 -3.07 -4.96 19.72
CA ALA A 97 -2.10 -5.33 18.68
C ALA A 97 -2.63 -4.94 17.32
N VAL A 98 -2.05 -3.90 16.75
CA VAL A 98 -2.28 -3.60 15.33
C VAL A 98 -1.73 -4.77 14.53
N ALA A 99 -2.57 -5.41 13.73
CA ALA A 99 -2.16 -6.50 12.85
C ALA A 99 -1.29 -5.95 11.70
N TRP A 100 -0.07 -5.52 12.06
CA TRP A 100 0.90 -4.93 11.14
C TRP A 100 1.25 -5.87 9.98
N ASP A 101 1.27 -7.16 10.24
CA ASP A 101 1.46 -8.24 9.29
C ASP A 101 0.32 -8.29 8.25
N ALA A 102 -0.94 -8.12 8.69
CA ALA A 102 -2.07 -8.02 7.78
C ALA A 102 -2.00 -6.76 6.90
N HIS A 103 -1.50 -5.64 7.46
CA HIS A 103 -1.26 -4.42 6.68
C HIS A 103 -0.18 -4.66 5.62
N LEU A 104 0.91 -5.31 6.01
CA LEU A 104 2.00 -5.63 5.10
C LEU A 104 1.55 -6.57 3.98
N GLY A 105 0.78 -7.61 4.31
CA GLY A 105 0.20 -8.52 3.31
C GLY A 105 -0.73 -7.81 2.32
N GLY A 106 -1.60 -6.94 2.83
CA GLY A 106 -2.45 -6.09 2.01
C GLY A 106 -1.64 -5.19 1.08
N PHE A 107 -0.62 -4.52 1.62
CA PHE A 107 0.27 -3.62 0.89
C PHE A 107 0.99 -4.34 -0.25
N VAL A 108 1.64 -5.48 0.02
CA VAL A 108 2.38 -6.25 -0.98
C VAL A 108 1.47 -6.65 -2.15
N VAL A 109 0.29 -7.18 -1.85
CA VAL A 109 -0.65 -7.57 -2.90
C VAL A 109 -1.15 -6.37 -3.70
N GLY A 110 -1.51 -5.26 -3.04
CA GLY A 110 -1.92 -4.03 -3.71
C GLY A 110 -0.83 -3.48 -4.63
N PHE A 111 0.42 -3.49 -4.15
CA PHE A 111 1.56 -2.99 -4.89
C PHE A 111 1.85 -3.78 -6.17
N PHE A 112 1.82 -5.10 -6.10
CA PHE A 112 2.17 -5.96 -7.23
C PHE A 112 0.97 -6.33 -8.11
N LEU A 113 -0.23 -6.48 -7.56
CA LEU A 113 -1.40 -6.90 -8.31
C LEU A 113 -2.05 -5.73 -9.09
N PHE A 114 -1.99 -4.51 -8.56
CA PHE A 114 -2.66 -3.36 -9.17
C PHE A 114 -2.32 -3.15 -10.66
N PRO A 115 -1.05 -3.24 -11.12
CA PRO A 115 -0.73 -3.04 -12.54
C PRO A 115 -1.39 -4.06 -13.48
N PHE A 116 -1.72 -5.24 -13.00
CA PHE A 116 -2.43 -6.25 -13.80
C PHE A 116 -3.93 -5.95 -13.88
N LEU A 117 -4.46 -5.26 -12.87
CA LEU A 117 -5.84 -4.79 -12.84
C LEU A 117 -6.02 -3.44 -13.57
N ASP A 118 -4.94 -2.68 -13.72
CA ASP A 118 -4.93 -1.45 -14.50
C ASP A 118 -4.88 -1.79 -16.00
N GLY A 119 -6.03 -2.04 -16.61
CA GLY A 119 -6.18 -2.44 -18.01
C GLY A 119 -5.60 -1.47 -19.07
N ARG A 120 -4.92 -0.42 -18.63
CA ARG A 120 -4.28 0.60 -19.48
C ARG A 120 -2.93 0.16 -20.05
N ARG A 121 -2.30 -0.88 -19.47
CA ARG A 121 -1.07 -1.46 -20.00
C ARG A 121 -1.29 -2.46 -21.13
N ALA A 122 -2.52 -2.91 -21.33
CA ALA A 122 -2.87 -3.91 -22.34
C ALA A 122 -3.20 -3.31 -23.72
N ARG A 123 -2.96 -1.98 -23.91
CA ARG A 123 -3.19 -1.32 -25.21
C ARG A 123 -1.96 -0.60 -25.70
#